data_30a8363f2202fbdfe826b5cf9eb19420
#
_entry.id   30a8363f2202fbdfe826b5cf9eb19420
#
_cell.length_a   1.000
_cell.length_b   1.000
_cell.length_c   1.000
_cell.angle_alpha   90.00
_cell.angle_beta   90.00
_cell.angle_gamma   90.00
#
_symmetry.space_group_name_H-M   'P 1'
#
loop_
_entity.id
_entity.type
_entity.pdbx_description
1 polymer ?
#
loop_
_entity_poly.entity_id
_entity_poly.type
_entity_poly.pdbx_seq_one_letter_code
_entity_poly.pdbx_strand_id
1 'polypeptide(L)'
;MVSKYKVIILPKDRPTILDIYLKYNLRNMADLKDFITTIPNFPKEGIMFRDITSMIQDPIGFKMAVDGLVDLLKDVDYDVILGSESRGFVFGAPVAYAMNKGFILVRKKGKLPRATISEEYALEYGTATLEMHVDSFVKDAKVVIIDDLIATGGTTKAIVDMVEKLGGKVVKICFVMELVGLNGRDQLKGYDVKSLITYEGR
;
A
#
# COMPACT_ATOMS: atom_id res chain seq x y z
N MET A 1 -22.63 -31.65 45.02
CA MET A 1 -22.41 -31.12 43.65
C MET A 1 -20.92 -30.88 43.48
N VAL A 2 -20.19 -31.77 42.82
CA VAL A 2 -18.76 -31.62 42.60
C VAL A 2 -18.59 -31.07 41.20
N SER A 3 -18.12 -29.84 41.11
CA SER A 3 -17.83 -29.14 39.83
C SER A 3 -16.68 -29.86 39.13
N LYS A 4 -16.94 -30.43 37.95
CA LYS A 4 -15.92 -31.01 37.08
C LYS A 4 -15.17 -29.88 36.39
N TYR A 5 -14.04 -29.46 36.91
CA TYR A 5 -13.09 -28.67 36.18
C TYR A 5 -12.46 -29.53 35.09
N LYS A 6 -12.76 -29.21 33.84
CA LYS A 6 -12.10 -29.79 32.69
C LYS A 6 -10.71 -29.18 32.59
N VAL A 7 -9.68 -29.93 32.99
CA VAL A 7 -8.29 -29.52 32.79
C VAL A 7 -8.03 -29.53 31.27
N ILE A 8 -7.92 -28.37 30.68
CA ILE A 8 -7.49 -28.23 29.29
C ILE A 8 -5.97 -28.40 29.28
N ILE A 9 -5.49 -29.56 28.88
CA ILE A 9 -4.07 -29.80 28.63
C ILE A 9 -3.73 -29.04 27.36
N LEU A 10 -3.00 -27.93 27.50
CA LEU A 10 -2.48 -27.18 26.36
C LEU A 10 -1.34 -27.96 25.68
N PRO A 11 -1.24 -27.98 24.35
CA PRO A 11 -0.14 -28.65 23.65
C PRO A 11 1.20 -28.15 24.17
N LYS A 12 2.20 -29.03 24.30
CA LYS A 12 3.56 -28.72 24.78
C LYS A 12 4.33 -27.73 23.91
N ASP A 13 3.85 -27.48 22.70
CA ASP A 13 4.55 -26.68 21.69
C ASP A 13 4.01 -25.23 21.58
N ARG A 14 3.27 -24.75 22.56
CA ARG A 14 2.89 -23.32 22.56
C ARG A 14 4.06 -22.47 23.01
N PRO A 15 4.41 -21.41 22.24
CA PRO A 15 5.45 -20.47 22.65
C PRO A 15 5.08 -19.87 24.02
N THR A 16 6.05 -19.76 24.90
CA THR A 16 5.88 -19.10 26.20
C THR A 16 5.63 -17.61 26.02
N ILE A 17 5.08 -16.94 27.05
CA ILE A 17 4.94 -15.48 27.04
C ILE A 17 6.30 -14.82 26.80
N LEU A 18 7.38 -15.41 27.33
CA LEU A 18 8.75 -14.93 27.11
C LEU A 18 9.18 -15.10 25.65
N ASP A 19 8.85 -16.24 25.00
CA ASP A 19 9.15 -16.45 23.58
C ASP A 19 8.39 -15.45 22.68
N ILE A 20 7.12 -15.20 23.03
CA ILE A 20 6.30 -14.19 22.33
C ILE A 20 6.89 -12.81 22.55
N TYR A 21 7.28 -12.47 23.78
CA TYR A 21 7.86 -11.18 24.16
C TYR A 21 9.23 -10.96 23.51
N LEU A 22 10.11 -11.97 23.53
CA LEU A 22 11.41 -11.92 22.87
C LEU A 22 11.26 -11.80 21.36
N LYS A 23 10.36 -12.59 20.76
CA LYS A 23 10.05 -12.53 19.33
C LYS A 23 9.49 -11.16 18.94
N TYR A 24 8.65 -10.57 19.77
CA TYR A 24 8.10 -9.23 19.57
C TYR A 24 9.19 -8.15 19.69
N ASN A 25 10.06 -8.21 20.69
CA ASN A 25 11.12 -7.22 20.87
C ASN A 25 12.25 -7.35 19.85
N LEU A 26 12.63 -8.56 19.44
CA LEU A 26 13.59 -8.78 18.36
C LEU A 26 13.06 -8.25 17.01
N ARG A 27 11.75 -8.36 16.77
CA ARG A 27 11.12 -7.85 15.56
C ARG A 27 10.87 -6.34 15.57
N ASN A 28 10.82 -5.70 16.74
CA ASN A 28 10.80 -4.23 16.86
C ASN A 28 12.13 -3.57 16.42
N MET A 29 13.19 -4.36 16.21
CA MET A 29 14.46 -3.93 15.60
C MET A 29 14.58 -4.33 14.12
N ALA A 30 13.58 -5.03 13.56
CA ALA A 30 13.60 -5.47 12.17
C ALA A 30 13.34 -4.30 11.22
N ASP A 31 14.09 -4.25 10.13
CA ASP A 31 13.77 -3.38 8.99
C ASP A 31 12.58 -3.97 8.22
N LEU A 32 11.69 -3.12 7.71
CA LEU A 32 10.58 -3.56 6.87
C LEU A 32 11.06 -4.36 5.63
N LYS A 33 12.27 -4.11 5.18
CA LYS A 33 12.93 -4.87 4.11
C LYS A 33 13.14 -6.35 4.43
N ASP A 34 13.29 -6.70 5.71
CA ASP A 34 13.52 -8.09 6.14
C ASP A 34 12.30 -8.99 5.86
N PHE A 35 11.14 -8.39 5.69
CA PHE A 35 9.89 -9.10 5.38
C PHE A 35 9.62 -9.24 3.88
N ILE A 36 10.43 -8.62 3.01
CA ILE A 36 10.26 -8.66 1.56
C ILE A 36 11.24 -9.62 0.91
N THR A 37 10.70 -10.71 0.36
CA THR A 37 11.51 -11.70 -0.36
C THR A 37 11.97 -11.12 -1.69
N THR A 38 13.27 -11.24 -1.97
CA THR A 38 13.83 -10.90 -3.28
C THR A 38 13.95 -12.15 -4.14
N ILE A 39 13.33 -12.12 -5.33
CA ILE A 39 13.36 -13.21 -6.31
C ILE A 39 14.22 -12.75 -7.49
N PRO A 40 15.45 -13.29 -7.65
CA PRO A 40 16.30 -12.91 -8.76
C PRO A 40 15.77 -13.49 -10.07
N ASN A 41 16.01 -12.76 -11.16
CA ASN A 41 15.66 -13.16 -12.52
C ASN A 41 14.16 -13.42 -12.77
N PHE A 42 13.27 -12.67 -12.13
CA PHE A 42 11.84 -12.76 -12.33
C PHE A 42 11.24 -11.40 -12.74
N PRO A 43 10.36 -11.35 -13.76
CA PRO A 43 9.94 -12.40 -14.70
C PRO A 43 10.97 -12.67 -15.80
N LYS A 44 12.07 -11.91 -15.86
CA LYS A 44 13.14 -12.00 -16.85
C LYS A 44 14.49 -11.93 -16.16
N GLU A 45 15.53 -12.49 -16.82
CA GLU A 45 16.91 -12.39 -16.37
C GLU A 45 17.34 -10.94 -16.13
N GLY A 46 18.08 -10.71 -15.03
CA GLY A 46 18.57 -9.39 -14.60
C GLY A 46 17.59 -8.59 -13.74
N ILE A 47 16.32 -9.00 -13.60
CA ILE A 47 15.34 -8.33 -12.75
C ILE A 47 15.38 -8.91 -11.33
N MET A 48 15.51 -8.03 -10.34
CA MET A 48 15.43 -8.38 -8.92
C MET A 48 14.02 -8.06 -8.41
N PHE A 49 13.10 -9.02 -8.55
CA PHE A 49 11.71 -8.83 -8.14
C PHE A 49 11.58 -8.77 -6.63
N ARG A 50 10.90 -7.74 -6.11
CA ARG A 50 10.62 -7.56 -4.68
C ARG A 50 9.20 -8.04 -4.39
N ASP A 51 9.10 -9.23 -3.82
CA ASP A 51 7.80 -9.84 -3.54
C ASP A 51 7.21 -9.31 -2.23
N ILE A 52 6.33 -8.33 -2.36
CA ILE A 52 5.64 -7.73 -1.21
C ILE A 52 4.65 -8.70 -0.55
N THR A 53 4.27 -9.79 -1.23
CA THR A 53 3.31 -10.74 -0.67
C THR A 53 3.85 -11.47 0.55
N SER A 54 5.18 -11.67 0.63
CA SER A 54 5.83 -12.25 1.82
C SER A 54 5.65 -11.35 3.06
N MET A 55 5.71 -10.02 2.88
CA MET A 55 5.44 -9.06 3.96
C MET A 55 3.96 -9.03 4.35
N ILE A 56 3.05 -9.09 3.37
CA ILE A 56 1.60 -9.12 3.63
C ILE A 56 1.20 -10.39 4.41
N GLN A 57 1.88 -11.51 4.17
CA GLN A 57 1.64 -12.78 4.87
C GLN A 57 2.16 -12.79 6.31
N ASP A 58 3.16 -11.98 6.62
CA ASP A 58 3.68 -11.87 7.98
C ASP A 58 2.88 -10.82 8.77
N PRO A 59 2.24 -11.20 9.90
CA PRO A 59 1.39 -10.27 10.64
C PRO A 59 2.14 -9.07 11.22
N ILE A 60 3.44 -9.18 11.43
CA ILE A 60 4.26 -8.07 11.94
C ILE A 60 4.71 -7.19 10.79
N GLY A 61 5.22 -7.76 9.71
CA GLY A 61 5.60 -7.02 8.50
C GLY A 61 4.44 -6.21 7.94
N PHE A 62 3.25 -6.83 7.85
CA PHE A 62 2.05 -6.14 7.39
C PHE A 62 1.63 -5.01 8.34
N LYS A 63 1.62 -5.27 9.66
CA LYS A 63 1.32 -4.24 10.65
C LYS A 63 2.31 -3.08 10.57
N MET A 64 3.61 -3.34 10.48
CA MET A 64 4.64 -2.31 10.36
C MET A 64 4.43 -1.44 9.12
N ALA A 65 4.07 -2.03 7.98
CA ALA A 65 3.79 -1.28 6.75
C ALA A 65 2.55 -0.36 6.92
N VAL A 66 1.46 -0.89 7.47
CA VAL A 66 0.23 -0.10 7.71
C VAL A 66 0.49 1.01 8.72
N ASP A 67 1.12 0.71 9.87
CA ASP A 67 1.43 1.71 10.90
C ASP A 67 2.38 2.79 10.35
N GLY A 68 3.39 2.41 9.57
CA GLY A 68 4.30 3.35 8.93
C GLY A 68 3.59 4.31 7.95
N LEU A 69 2.63 3.80 7.17
CA LEU A 69 1.80 4.64 6.30
C LEU A 69 0.89 5.57 7.11
N VAL A 70 0.31 5.09 8.22
CA VAL A 70 -0.47 5.92 9.16
C VAL A 70 0.40 7.04 9.72
N ASP A 71 1.62 6.74 10.14
CA ASP A 71 2.57 7.73 10.67
C ASP A 71 2.93 8.82 9.65
N LEU A 72 3.03 8.48 8.36
CA LEU A 72 3.24 9.46 7.29
C LEU A 72 2.06 10.44 7.13
N LEU A 73 0.88 10.08 7.64
CA LEU A 73 -0.37 10.82 7.42
C LEU A 73 -0.90 11.54 8.67
N LYS A 74 -0.36 11.28 9.85
CA LYS A 74 -0.90 11.78 11.14
C LYS A 74 -1.06 13.31 11.22
N ASP A 75 -0.15 14.05 10.57
CA ASP A 75 -0.15 15.52 10.57
C ASP A 75 -0.60 16.12 9.23
N VAL A 76 -1.21 15.29 8.35
CA VAL A 76 -1.70 15.72 7.04
C VAL A 76 -3.20 16.01 7.12
N ASP A 77 -3.60 17.17 6.63
CA ASP A 77 -5.01 17.52 6.49
C ASP A 77 -5.54 17.00 5.15
N TYR A 78 -6.43 15.99 5.21
CA TYR A 78 -7.04 15.35 4.03
C TYR A 78 -8.41 14.79 4.34
N ASP A 79 -9.20 14.59 3.28
CA ASP A 79 -10.59 14.15 3.36
C ASP A 79 -10.74 12.63 3.12
N VAL A 80 -9.98 12.07 2.16
CA VAL A 80 -10.20 10.73 1.67
C VAL A 80 -8.89 10.08 1.22
N ILE A 81 -8.83 8.75 1.30
CA ILE A 81 -7.72 7.93 0.80
C ILE A 81 -8.15 7.20 -0.46
N LEU A 82 -7.25 7.10 -1.42
CA LEU A 82 -7.45 6.46 -2.70
C LEU A 82 -6.36 5.41 -2.91
N GLY A 83 -6.73 4.25 -3.42
CA GLY A 83 -5.79 3.17 -3.73
C GLY A 83 -6.04 2.53 -5.09
N SER A 84 -4.96 2.05 -5.73
CA SER A 84 -5.02 1.39 -7.03
C SER A 84 -5.25 -0.11 -6.95
N GLU A 85 -5.98 -0.66 -7.94
CA GLU A 85 -6.14 -2.12 -8.07
C GLU A 85 -4.80 -2.78 -8.42
N SER A 86 -4.37 -3.79 -7.71
CA SER A 86 -5.06 -4.46 -6.61
C SER A 86 -4.31 -4.28 -5.26
N ARG A 87 -2.97 -4.17 -5.30
CA ARG A 87 -2.15 -4.17 -4.07
C ARG A 87 -2.25 -2.88 -3.29
N GLY A 88 -2.54 -1.74 -3.94
CA GLY A 88 -2.86 -0.49 -3.26
C GLY A 88 -4.06 -0.61 -2.31
N PHE A 89 -5.03 -1.49 -2.62
CA PHE A 89 -6.18 -1.75 -1.74
C PHE A 89 -5.77 -2.40 -0.43
N VAL A 90 -4.79 -3.30 -0.49
CA VAL A 90 -4.32 -4.05 0.69
C VAL A 90 -3.76 -3.11 1.76
N PHE A 91 -3.13 -2.02 1.36
CA PHE A 91 -2.56 -1.03 2.28
C PHE A 91 -3.50 0.17 2.51
N GLY A 92 -4.11 0.68 1.45
CA GLY A 92 -4.97 1.86 1.53
C GLY A 92 -6.22 1.63 2.39
N ALA A 93 -6.86 0.47 2.29
CA ALA A 93 -8.06 0.18 3.06
C ALA A 93 -7.81 0.11 4.59
N PRO A 94 -6.81 -0.63 5.10
CA PRO A 94 -6.52 -0.62 6.54
C PRO A 94 -6.03 0.73 7.06
N VAL A 95 -5.29 1.52 6.25
CA VAL A 95 -4.92 2.89 6.63
C VAL A 95 -6.15 3.79 6.72
N ALA A 96 -7.07 3.72 5.75
CA ALA A 96 -8.32 4.48 5.78
C ALA A 96 -9.16 4.12 7.01
N TYR A 97 -9.27 2.84 7.34
CA TYR A 97 -9.93 2.37 8.55
C TYR A 97 -9.27 2.94 9.82
N ALA A 98 -7.94 2.84 9.95
CA ALA A 98 -7.21 3.32 11.11
C ALA A 98 -7.32 4.84 11.29
N MET A 99 -7.41 5.60 10.20
CA MET A 99 -7.51 7.06 10.19
C MET A 99 -8.96 7.57 10.18
N ASN A 100 -9.96 6.68 10.23
CA ASN A 100 -11.39 7.00 10.13
C ASN A 100 -11.72 7.85 8.90
N LYS A 101 -11.22 7.44 7.73
CA LYS A 101 -11.41 8.08 6.43
C LYS A 101 -12.13 7.17 5.45
N GLY A 102 -12.79 7.75 4.44
CA GLY A 102 -13.30 7.01 3.31
C GLY A 102 -12.17 6.43 2.45
N PHE A 103 -12.47 5.33 1.75
CA PHE A 103 -11.53 4.69 0.82
C PHE A 103 -12.13 4.61 -0.58
N ILE A 104 -11.43 5.17 -1.58
CA ILE A 104 -11.83 5.19 -2.98
C ILE A 104 -11.02 4.16 -3.76
N LEU A 105 -11.73 3.38 -4.57
CA LEU A 105 -11.14 2.38 -5.44
C LEU A 105 -10.82 2.97 -6.81
N VAL A 106 -9.57 2.92 -7.23
CA VAL A 106 -9.18 3.08 -8.63
C VAL A 106 -8.96 1.69 -9.22
N ARG A 107 -9.68 1.40 -10.30
CA ARG A 107 -9.73 0.05 -10.85
C ARG A 107 -9.37 0.00 -12.32
N LYS A 108 -9.00 -1.17 -12.79
CA LYS A 108 -8.84 -1.44 -14.23
C LYS A 108 -10.20 -1.29 -14.93
N LYS A 109 -10.17 -0.85 -16.19
CA LYS A 109 -11.35 -0.59 -17.03
C LYS A 109 -12.41 -1.69 -16.94
N GLY A 110 -13.66 -1.27 -16.82
CA GLY A 110 -14.84 -2.16 -16.81
C GLY A 110 -15.10 -2.87 -15.47
N LYS A 111 -14.43 -2.46 -14.37
CA LYS A 111 -14.61 -3.05 -13.04
C LYS A 111 -15.52 -2.25 -12.12
N LEU A 112 -15.89 -1.04 -12.50
CA LEU A 112 -16.73 -0.14 -11.70
C LEU A 112 -18.14 -0.03 -12.30
N PRO A 113 -19.22 -0.13 -11.48
CA PRO A 113 -20.59 -0.25 -12.00
C PRO A 113 -21.30 1.09 -12.27
N ARG A 114 -20.80 2.23 -11.75
CA ARG A 114 -21.38 3.55 -11.95
C ARG A 114 -20.62 4.34 -13.02
N ALA A 115 -21.02 5.59 -13.28
CA ALA A 115 -20.30 6.49 -14.17
C ALA A 115 -18.84 6.69 -13.71
N THR A 116 -17.90 6.57 -14.64
CA THR A 116 -16.47 6.64 -14.37
C THR A 116 -15.78 7.72 -15.19
N ILE A 117 -14.71 8.28 -14.64
CA ILE A 117 -13.63 8.91 -15.39
C ILE A 117 -12.53 7.88 -15.62
N SER A 118 -11.82 7.96 -16.73
CA SER A 118 -10.74 7.04 -17.08
C SER A 118 -9.51 7.77 -17.56
N GLU A 119 -8.33 7.18 -17.26
CA GLU A 119 -7.02 7.59 -17.80
C GLU A 119 -6.27 6.39 -18.34
N GLU A 120 -5.66 6.60 -19.51
CA GLU A 120 -4.75 5.63 -20.11
C GLU A 120 -3.30 5.97 -19.74
N TYR A 121 -2.50 4.96 -19.41
CA TYR A 121 -1.09 5.14 -19.11
C TYR A 121 -0.24 4.06 -19.79
N ALA A 122 1.00 4.41 -20.11
CA ALA A 122 1.96 3.52 -20.73
C ALA A 122 2.49 2.48 -19.73
N LEU A 123 2.57 1.24 -20.17
CA LEU A 123 3.32 0.16 -19.54
C LEU A 123 4.63 -0.06 -20.30
N GLU A 124 5.53 -0.91 -19.79
CA GLU A 124 6.69 -1.36 -20.57
C GLU A 124 6.28 -1.99 -21.92
N TYR A 125 5.12 -2.66 -21.95
CA TYR A 125 4.55 -3.27 -23.15
C TYR A 125 3.06 -2.91 -23.23
N GLY A 126 2.72 -1.96 -24.13
CA GLY A 126 1.34 -1.51 -24.35
C GLY A 126 0.85 -0.42 -23.41
N THR A 127 -0.46 -0.30 -23.31
CA THR A 127 -1.15 0.67 -22.45
C THR A 127 -2.13 -0.04 -21.52
N ALA A 128 -2.46 0.61 -20.40
CA ALA A 128 -3.52 0.18 -19.51
C ALA A 128 -4.41 1.36 -19.17
N THR A 129 -5.68 1.09 -18.87
CA THR A 129 -6.66 2.11 -18.49
C THR A 129 -7.10 1.88 -17.06
N LEU A 130 -7.07 2.94 -16.26
CA LEU A 130 -7.66 3.00 -14.92
C LEU A 130 -8.96 3.78 -14.96
N GLU A 131 -9.85 3.45 -14.03
CA GLU A 131 -11.14 4.11 -13.84
C GLU A 131 -11.38 4.43 -12.37
N MET A 132 -12.04 5.55 -12.15
CA MET A 132 -12.56 5.97 -10.85
C MET A 132 -13.98 6.50 -11.03
N HIS A 133 -14.86 6.31 -10.06
CA HIS A 133 -16.21 6.89 -10.12
C HIS A 133 -16.17 8.42 -10.12
N VAL A 134 -16.98 9.05 -10.94
CA VAL A 134 -17.04 10.52 -11.04
C VAL A 134 -17.59 11.19 -9.76
N ASP A 135 -18.32 10.44 -8.94
CA ASP A 135 -18.92 10.87 -7.67
C ASP A 135 -18.10 10.43 -6.45
N SER A 136 -16.81 10.10 -6.62
CA SER A 136 -15.96 9.56 -5.56
C SER A 136 -15.70 10.55 -4.42
N PHE A 137 -15.66 11.85 -4.70
CA PHE A 137 -15.44 12.92 -3.72
C PHE A 137 -16.05 14.23 -4.21
N VAL A 138 -16.20 15.19 -3.31
CA VAL A 138 -16.66 16.55 -3.64
C VAL A 138 -15.54 17.40 -4.22
N LYS A 139 -15.89 18.42 -4.98
CA LYS A 139 -14.91 19.39 -5.50
C LYS A 139 -14.06 19.96 -4.35
N ASP A 140 -12.79 20.22 -4.63
CA ASP A 140 -11.76 20.72 -3.70
C ASP A 140 -11.37 19.72 -2.58
N ALA A 141 -11.89 18.49 -2.59
CA ALA A 141 -11.47 17.47 -1.64
C ALA A 141 -9.95 17.24 -1.67
N LYS A 142 -9.37 17.12 -0.50
CA LYS A 142 -7.96 16.80 -0.29
C LYS A 142 -7.78 15.29 -0.30
N VAL A 143 -7.05 14.78 -1.27
CA VAL A 143 -6.91 13.34 -1.55
C VAL A 143 -5.50 12.87 -1.20
N VAL A 144 -5.41 11.76 -0.49
CA VAL A 144 -4.17 10.98 -0.30
C VAL A 144 -4.21 9.77 -1.21
N ILE A 145 -3.12 9.50 -1.92
CA ILE A 145 -2.96 8.30 -2.74
C ILE A 145 -2.04 7.31 -2.00
N ILE A 146 -2.46 6.05 -1.90
CA ILE A 146 -1.65 4.96 -1.32
C ILE A 146 -1.53 3.83 -2.32
N ASP A 147 -0.30 3.37 -2.55
CA ASP A 147 -0.02 2.15 -3.32
C ASP A 147 1.11 1.34 -2.67
N ASP A 148 1.29 0.10 -3.12
CA ASP A 148 2.36 -0.77 -2.61
C ASP A 148 3.74 -0.34 -3.11
N LEU A 149 3.83 0.07 -4.36
CA LEU A 149 5.11 0.27 -5.04
C LEU A 149 5.06 1.45 -6.02
N ILE A 150 6.11 2.27 -6.01
CA ILE A 150 6.43 3.15 -7.13
C ILE A 150 7.58 2.57 -7.96
N ALA A 151 7.32 2.31 -9.24
CA ALA A 151 8.30 1.91 -10.25
C ALA A 151 8.56 3.06 -11.22
N THR A 152 7.88 3.10 -12.36
CA THR A 152 8.00 4.18 -13.36
C THR A 152 7.10 5.39 -13.10
N GLY A 153 6.15 5.27 -12.16
CA GLY A 153 5.24 6.35 -11.76
C GLY A 153 4.00 6.54 -12.65
N GLY A 154 3.92 5.87 -13.80
CA GLY A 154 2.83 6.06 -14.76
C GLY A 154 1.43 5.79 -14.19
N THR A 155 1.25 4.69 -13.44
CA THR A 155 0.00 4.36 -12.75
C THR A 155 -0.46 5.50 -11.84
N THR A 156 0.45 5.96 -10.99
CA THR A 156 0.14 7.02 -10.02
C THR A 156 -0.13 8.36 -10.71
N LYS A 157 0.59 8.67 -11.79
CA LYS A 157 0.34 9.89 -12.57
C LYS A 157 -1.07 9.88 -13.18
N ALA A 158 -1.51 8.75 -13.75
CA ALA A 158 -2.88 8.61 -14.26
C ALA A 158 -3.94 8.82 -13.15
N ILE A 159 -3.66 8.33 -11.94
CA ILE A 159 -4.56 8.55 -10.79
C ILE A 159 -4.61 10.03 -10.41
N VAL A 160 -3.46 10.70 -10.32
CA VAL A 160 -3.37 12.14 -10.07
C VAL A 160 -4.20 12.93 -11.09
N ASP A 161 -4.05 12.61 -12.38
CA ASP A 161 -4.76 13.30 -13.45
C ASP A 161 -6.29 13.14 -13.33
N MET A 162 -6.77 11.93 -12.95
CA MET A 162 -8.19 11.72 -12.71
C MET A 162 -8.70 12.53 -11.51
N VAL A 163 -7.93 12.57 -10.40
CA VAL A 163 -8.30 13.34 -9.21
C VAL A 163 -8.42 14.83 -9.56
N GLU A 164 -7.45 15.38 -10.25
CA GLU A 164 -7.42 16.81 -10.62
C GLU A 164 -8.50 17.17 -11.64
N LYS A 165 -8.77 16.30 -12.61
CA LYS A 165 -9.87 16.49 -13.57
C LYS A 165 -11.24 16.52 -12.90
N LEU A 166 -11.42 15.81 -11.79
CA LEU A 166 -12.65 15.87 -10.98
C LEU A 166 -12.64 17.04 -9.98
N GLY A 167 -11.59 17.86 -9.97
CA GLY A 167 -11.47 19.04 -9.11
C GLY A 167 -11.01 18.73 -7.68
N GLY A 168 -10.45 17.55 -7.43
CA GLY A 168 -9.77 17.20 -6.18
C GLY A 168 -8.34 17.76 -6.13
N LYS A 169 -7.73 17.70 -4.96
CA LYS A 169 -6.34 18.14 -4.71
C LYS A 169 -5.54 17.00 -4.11
N VAL A 170 -4.55 16.50 -4.82
CA VAL A 170 -3.63 15.51 -4.27
C VAL A 170 -2.69 16.19 -3.28
N VAL A 171 -2.82 15.87 -1.99
CA VAL A 171 -2.03 16.49 -0.91
C VAL A 171 -0.84 15.64 -0.48
N LYS A 172 -0.90 14.33 -0.70
CA LYS A 172 0.21 13.41 -0.42
C LYS A 172 0.07 12.10 -1.17
N ILE A 173 1.20 11.51 -1.52
CA ILE A 173 1.29 10.20 -2.17
C ILE A 173 2.23 9.33 -1.34
N CYS A 174 1.75 8.15 -0.91
CA CYS A 174 2.51 7.26 -0.05
C CYS A 174 2.64 5.87 -0.68
N PHE A 175 3.86 5.33 -0.60
CA PHE A 175 4.18 3.97 -1.05
C PHE A 175 4.80 3.17 0.08
N VAL A 176 4.59 1.87 0.06
CA VAL A 176 5.35 0.98 0.94
C VAL A 176 6.79 0.90 0.45
N MET A 177 7.01 0.71 -0.86
CA MET A 177 8.36 0.67 -1.41
C MET A 177 8.53 1.51 -2.68
N GLU A 178 9.79 1.84 -2.97
CA GLU A 178 10.21 2.56 -4.15
C GLU A 178 11.40 1.87 -4.81
N LEU A 179 11.33 1.69 -6.12
CA LEU A 179 12.43 1.25 -6.96
C LEU A 179 13.11 2.49 -7.57
N VAL A 180 14.11 3.03 -6.86
CA VAL A 180 14.74 4.31 -7.18
C VAL A 180 15.31 4.34 -8.60
N GLY A 181 15.92 3.24 -9.04
CA GLY A 181 16.53 3.13 -10.38
C GLY A 181 15.56 3.22 -11.55
N LEU A 182 14.23 3.25 -11.30
CA LEU A 182 13.21 3.42 -12.33
C LEU A 182 12.69 4.85 -12.44
N ASN A 183 13.19 5.77 -11.59
CA ASN A 183 12.93 7.21 -11.63
C ASN A 183 11.44 7.61 -11.61
N GLY A 184 10.58 6.81 -10.96
CA GLY A 184 9.13 7.04 -10.94
C GLY A 184 8.71 8.40 -10.38
N ARG A 185 9.51 8.97 -9.47
CA ARG A 185 9.26 10.32 -8.92
C ARG A 185 9.31 11.42 -9.97
N ASP A 186 9.97 11.22 -11.10
CA ASP A 186 10.01 12.21 -12.17
C ASP A 186 8.64 12.49 -12.77
N GLN A 187 7.74 11.50 -12.76
CA GLN A 187 6.34 11.66 -13.16
C GLN A 187 5.49 12.41 -12.12
N LEU A 188 5.98 12.51 -10.88
CA LEU A 188 5.25 13.06 -9.74
C LEU A 188 5.89 14.33 -9.20
N LYS A 189 6.62 15.06 -10.04
CA LYS A 189 7.23 16.35 -9.68
C LYS A 189 6.15 17.35 -9.25
N GLY A 190 6.37 17.99 -8.10
CA GLY A 190 5.44 18.96 -7.53
C GLY A 190 4.51 18.37 -6.46
N TYR A 191 4.48 17.04 -6.27
CA TYR A 191 3.70 16.37 -5.22
C TYR A 191 4.58 15.96 -4.03
N ASP A 192 3.98 15.92 -2.84
CA ASP A 192 4.64 15.32 -1.64
C ASP A 192 4.57 13.80 -1.72
N VAL A 193 5.67 13.18 -2.15
CA VAL A 193 5.78 11.73 -2.32
C VAL A 193 6.66 11.16 -1.21
N LYS A 194 6.17 10.14 -0.50
CA LYS A 194 6.88 9.41 0.54
C LYS A 194 6.82 7.91 0.30
N SER A 195 7.93 7.23 0.59
CA SER A 195 8.03 5.78 0.57
C SER A 195 8.60 5.30 1.91
N LEU A 196 8.09 4.17 2.45
CA LEU A 196 8.60 3.63 3.71
C LEU A 196 10.00 3.05 3.53
N ILE A 197 10.23 2.37 2.41
CA ILE A 197 11.54 1.76 2.07
C ILE A 197 11.89 2.04 0.62
N THR A 198 13.18 2.02 0.34
CA THR A 198 13.72 2.22 -1.01
C THR A 198 14.66 1.07 -1.39
N TYR A 199 14.66 0.71 -2.65
CA TYR A 199 15.64 -0.20 -3.25
C TYR A 199 16.40 0.54 -4.34
N GLU A 200 17.72 0.57 -4.20
CA GLU A 200 18.62 1.04 -5.25
C GLU A 200 18.70 -0.02 -6.36
N GLY A 201 18.76 0.41 -7.61
CA GLY A 201 18.77 -0.49 -8.76
C GLY A 201 17.37 -0.74 -9.37
N ARG A 202 17.35 -1.66 -10.32
CA ARG A 202 16.18 -2.06 -11.13
C ARG A 202 15.64 -3.40 -10.69
#